data_202ec0d038015ee88c6c696b9b768b18
#
_entry.id   202ec0d038015ee88c6c696b9b768b18
#
_cell.length_a   1.000
_cell.length_b   1.000
_cell.length_c   1.000
_cell.angle_alpha   90.00
_cell.angle_beta   90.00
_cell.angle_gamma   90.00
#
_symmetry.space_group_name_H-M   'P 1'
#
loop_
_entity.id
_entity.type
_entity.pdbx_description
1 polymer ?
#
loop_
_entity_poly.entity_id
_entity_poly.type
_entity_poly.pdbx_seq_one_letter_code
_entity_poly.pdbx_strand_id
1 'polypeptide(L)'
;VLRNGALAVVAGTALALAGCGGHPDPGPLSAMVSPAIPPSVQEIPNPLRGQYEDLLNPLFPQANPAQQRYPAWPASYDASLRVSWRQLQPTDPRTLPPDTPDDRKYDFSAIDDALTKLANRNMRLTLGVYAFSSCCGNSYPDSTNIAIPDWMRPAATAYPGRPNGSAPGVTQVVPNWNDPGYLDAFGQLLAALGRRYDADERLAVFEFSGYGDFGENQIDYPRDALGAPGPAPDESAVALGYYSQSRDQTITATSIRRLVEANVAAFPHTQLVVAPQNPEIVRELLADDVTKKLSGPVGIHPDCLGVQSPLPSWAESGDSHYVQSGDAVVTAIKQRLLSAPVITQWCKLPGGTGPRSYYEKGLHDVVRYHVSMTSSIDFPDRDSTTEMDFGLYLLWAQANSAAGYRYSVEAQPGSQSVRGSVASISVVWTNYGSAAMTEHWVPGYRLVDFTGAVVRSLPATVDLKTLVHDDSSQSREEAVPASSSESVHVDLTGLAPGHYTLRASVDWQQHKPGASHVVNYAPMALARDGRDGSGMYPIATLDVPRDATTPAHNR
;
A
#
# COMPACT_ATOMS: atom_id res chain seq x y z
N VAL A 1 13.31 -23.21 -41.93
CA VAL A 1 13.29 -22.18 -42.97
C VAL A 1 13.48 -20.85 -42.26
N LEU A 2 14.69 -20.36 -42.31
CA LEU A 2 15.14 -19.06 -41.82
C LEU A 2 14.50 -17.93 -42.63
N ARG A 3 14.01 -16.88 -41.97
CA ARG A 3 13.87 -15.56 -42.58
C ARG A 3 14.35 -14.50 -41.60
N ASN A 4 15.49 -13.93 -41.92
CA ASN A 4 16.06 -12.73 -41.38
C ASN A 4 15.19 -11.52 -41.73
N GLY A 5 14.80 -10.71 -40.75
CA GLY A 5 14.22 -9.40 -40.96
C GLY A 5 15.21 -8.34 -40.47
N ALA A 6 15.76 -7.58 -41.40
CA ALA A 6 16.73 -6.54 -41.17
C ALA A 6 16.06 -5.29 -40.57
N LEU A 7 16.63 -4.76 -39.48
CA LEU A 7 16.35 -3.41 -38.99
C LEU A 7 16.93 -2.38 -39.98
N ALA A 8 16.08 -1.56 -40.57
CA ALA A 8 16.50 -0.39 -41.32
C ALA A 8 16.67 0.80 -40.33
N VAL A 9 17.93 1.20 -40.12
CA VAL A 9 18.28 2.47 -39.51
C VAL A 9 18.10 3.57 -40.55
N VAL A 10 17.11 4.43 -40.36
CA VAL A 10 16.95 5.64 -41.21
C VAL A 10 17.79 6.74 -40.57
N ALA A 11 18.97 6.97 -41.10
CA ALA A 11 19.76 8.15 -40.84
C ALA A 11 19.17 9.34 -41.63
N GLY A 12 18.43 10.21 -40.93
CA GLY A 12 17.96 11.47 -41.51
C GLY A 12 19.08 12.50 -41.56
N THR A 13 19.62 12.75 -42.75
CA THR A 13 20.48 13.89 -43.02
C THR A 13 19.67 15.20 -43.01
N ALA A 14 19.86 16.01 -41.97
CA ALA A 14 19.31 17.38 -41.93
C ALA A 14 20.13 18.29 -42.86
N LEU A 15 19.53 18.73 -43.95
CA LEU A 15 20.05 19.84 -44.75
C LEU A 15 19.88 21.12 -43.95
N ALA A 16 20.99 21.77 -43.63
CA ALA A 16 21.01 23.12 -43.08
C ALA A 16 20.67 24.12 -44.20
N LEU A 17 19.45 24.65 -44.17
CA LEU A 17 19.10 25.86 -44.90
C LEU A 17 19.48 27.08 -44.01
N ALA A 18 20.53 27.75 -44.37
CA ALA A 18 20.89 29.03 -43.80
C ALA A 18 19.87 30.10 -44.26
N GLY A 19 18.86 30.32 -43.42
CA GLY A 19 17.95 31.46 -43.49
C GLY A 19 18.35 32.46 -42.42
N CYS A 20 18.76 33.66 -42.80
CA CYS A 20 18.89 34.81 -41.90
C CYS A 20 17.49 35.22 -41.42
N GLY A 21 17.00 34.59 -40.38
CA GLY A 21 15.87 35.03 -39.59
C GLY A 21 16.33 35.06 -38.15
N GLY A 22 16.21 36.23 -37.50
CA GLY A 22 16.59 36.37 -36.11
C GLY A 22 16.01 35.24 -35.25
N HIS A 23 16.88 34.47 -34.66
CA HIS A 23 16.45 33.49 -33.65
C HIS A 23 15.86 34.30 -32.50
N PRO A 24 14.63 34.01 -32.05
CA PRO A 24 14.16 34.55 -30.79
C PRO A 24 15.21 34.15 -29.73
N ASP A 25 15.70 35.12 -28.96
CA ASP A 25 16.53 34.81 -27.81
C ASP A 25 15.88 33.67 -27.02
N PRO A 26 16.57 32.56 -26.75
CA PRO A 26 16.02 31.54 -25.91
C PRO A 26 15.65 32.18 -24.58
N GLY A 27 14.41 32.01 -24.14
CA GLY A 27 13.98 32.50 -22.83
C GLY A 27 14.94 31.98 -21.75
N PRO A 28 15.06 32.68 -20.60
CA PRO A 28 16.07 32.33 -19.59
C PRO A 28 15.91 30.93 -18.99
N LEU A 29 14.75 30.29 -19.13
CA LEU A 29 14.51 28.90 -18.67
C LEU A 29 14.68 27.92 -19.83
N SER A 30 15.46 26.87 -19.61
CA SER A 30 15.64 25.76 -20.55
C SER A 30 15.34 24.43 -19.88
N ALA A 31 14.43 23.62 -20.44
CA ALA A 31 14.07 22.32 -19.91
C ALA A 31 15.28 21.36 -19.92
N MET A 32 15.46 20.66 -18.82
CA MET A 32 16.37 19.52 -18.70
C MET A 32 15.57 18.24 -18.87
N VAL A 33 15.83 17.50 -19.95
CA VAL A 33 15.13 16.26 -20.24
C VAL A 33 15.83 15.10 -19.54
N SER A 34 15.08 14.33 -18.76
CA SER A 34 15.54 13.07 -18.17
C SER A 34 14.41 12.05 -18.32
N PRO A 35 14.63 10.98 -19.08
CA PRO A 35 13.59 10.00 -19.34
C PRO A 35 13.02 9.42 -18.04
N ALA A 36 11.71 9.21 -18.01
CA ALA A 36 11.06 8.50 -16.91
C ALA A 36 11.51 7.03 -16.87
N ILE A 37 11.56 6.48 -15.66
CA ILE A 37 11.87 5.07 -15.42
C ILE A 37 10.54 4.33 -15.20
N PRO A 38 9.98 3.64 -16.21
CA PRO A 38 8.72 2.90 -16.08
C PRO A 38 8.89 1.70 -15.13
N PRO A 39 7.79 1.08 -14.68
CA PRO A 39 7.83 -0.15 -13.90
C PRO A 39 8.62 -1.24 -14.64
N SER A 40 9.57 -1.83 -13.95
CA SER A 40 10.44 -2.89 -14.47
C SER A 40 10.97 -3.71 -13.28
N VAL A 41 12.15 -4.28 -13.40
CA VAL A 41 12.87 -4.91 -12.27
C VAL A 41 13.56 -3.89 -11.35
N GLN A 42 13.56 -2.61 -11.73
CA GLN A 42 14.15 -1.54 -10.93
C GLN A 42 13.09 -0.95 -10.00
N GLU A 43 13.23 -1.17 -8.71
CA GLU A 43 12.36 -0.61 -7.68
C GLU A 43 12.76 0.83 -7.34
N ILE A 44 11.75 1.64 -6.97
CA ILE A 44 11.92 2.97 -6.41
C ILE A 44 11.35 2.96 -5.00
N PRO A 45 12.19 2.86 -3.96
CA PRO A 45 11.74 2.69 -2.59
C PRO A 45 11.12 3.98 -2.03
N ASN A 46 9.86 3.88 -1.63
CA ASN A 46 9.10 4.89 -0.90
C ASN A 46 8.12 4.17 0.04
N PRO A 47 7.59 4.79 1.11
CA PRO A 47 6.62 4.16 1.98
C PRO A 47 5.25 3.95 1.31
N LEU A 48 4.52 2.96 1.78
CA LEU A 48 3.19 2.53 1.29
C LEU A 48 3.11 2.30 -0.23
N ARG A 49 4.17 1.72 -0.77
CA ARG A 49 4.22 1.28 -2.17
C ARG A 49 5.18 0.10 -2.37
N GLY A 50 4.97 -0.64 -3.46
CA GLY A 50 5.85 -1.72 -3.85
C GLY A 50 5.75 -2.93 -2.92
N GLN A 51 6.87 -3.48 -2.49
CA GLN A 51 6.91 -4.68 -1.67
C GLN A 51 7.09 -4.32 -0.20
N TYR A 52 6.32 -4.96 0.70
CA TYR A 52 6.53 -4.93 2.15
C TYR A 52 7.07 -6.27 2.68
N GLU A 53 7.79 -6.24 3.79
CA GLU A 53 8.28 -7.44 4.47
C GLU A 53 7.16 -8.09 5.29
N ASP A 54 6.84 -9.34 5.00
CA ASP A 54 5.87 -10.09 5.81
C ASP A 54 6.52 -10.66 7.05
N LEU A 55 5.83 -10.54 8.19
CA LEU A 55 6.30 -10.98 9.51
C LEU A 55 7.72 -10.48 9.84
N LEU A 56 8.09 -9.30 9.35
CA LEU A 56 9.40 -8.67 9.54
C LEU A 56 10.58 -9.47 8.94
N ASN A 57 10.33 -10.36 8.01
CA ASN A 57 11.34 -11.16 7.36
C ASN A 57 11.83 -10.49 6.07
N PRO A 58 13.12 -10.11 5.99
CA PRO A 58 13.66 -9.53 4.76
C PRO A 58 13.51 -10.49 3.59
N LEU A 59 13.19 -9.95 2.42
CA LEU A 59 13.33 -10.69 1.18
C LEU A 59 14.82 -10.93 0.90
N PHE A 60 15.19 -12.05 0.31
CA PHE A 60 16.56 -12.44 0.02
C PHE A 60 17.47 -12.45 1.26
N PRO A 61 17.14 -13.24 2.29
CA PRO A 61 18.07 -13.41 3.40
C PRO A 61 19.41 -13.94 2.85
N GLN A 62 20.53 -13.35 3.31
CA GLN A 62 21.87 -13.72 2.83
C GLN A 62 22.21 -15.21 2.97
N ALA A 63 21.47 -15.90 3.83
CA ALA A 63 21.64 -17.33 4.08
C ALA A 63 21.07 -18.25 2.98
N ASN A 64 20.25 -17.75 2.04
CA ASN A 64 19.68 -18.56 0.95
C ASN A 64 20.45 -18.39 -0.36
N PRO A 65 21.34 -19.35 -0.75
CA PRO A 65 22.15 -19.25 -1.95
C PRO A 65 21.34 -19.20 -3.25
N ALA A 66 20.15 -19.82 -3.28
CA ALA A 66 19.30 -19.83 -4.46
C ALA A 66 18.75 -18.45 -4.82
N GLN A 67 18.64 -17.56 -3.84
CA GLN A 67 18.14 -16.21 -4.03
C GLN A 67 19.24 -15.17 -4.27
N GLN A 68 20.50 -15.46 -3.92
CA GLN A 68 21.61 -14.50 -4.01
C GLN A 68 21.97 -14.06 -5.44
N ARG A 69 21.55 -14.79 -6.46
CA ARG A 69 21.84 -14.50 -7.86
C ARG A 69 20.84 -13.56 -8.51
N TYR A 70 19.69 -13.30 -7.89
CA TYR A 70 18.77 -12.29 -8.37
C TYR A 70 19.31 -10.89 -8.05
N PRO A 71 18.96 -9.88 -8.87
CA PRO A 71 19.26 -8.49 -8.52
C PRO A 71 18.76 -8.20 -7.10
N ALA A 72 19.58 -7.52 -6.31
CA ALA A 72 19.18 -7.13 -4.96
C ALA A 72 17.91 -6.29 -5.05
N TRP A 73 16.83 -6.76 -4.39
CA TRP A 73 15.63 -5.98 -4.23
C TRP A 73 15.89 -4.92 -3.15
N PRO A 74 15.57 -3.64 -3.38
CA PRO A 74 15.83 -2.60 -2.39
C PRO A 74 15.05 -2.87 -1.11
N ALA A 75 15.58 -2.39 0.00
CA ALA A 75 14.91 -2.48 1.28
C ALA A 75 13.52 -1.83 1.22
N SER A 76 12.52 -2.52 1.74
CA SER A 76 11.18 -1.96 1.90
C SER A 76 11.18 -0.87 2.98
N TYR A 77 10.20 0.03 2.92
CA TYR A 77 9.91 0.98 4.00
C TYR A 77 8.76 0.53 4.89
N ASP A 78 8.17 -0.63 4.59
CA ASP A 78 7.01 -1.16 5.27
C ASP A 78 7.19 -2.65 5.58
N ALA A 79 6.61 -3.08 6.69
CA ALA A 79 6.53 -4.47 7.07
C ALA A 79 5.17 -4.77 7.70
N SER A 80 4.77 -6.04 7.73
CA SER A 80 3.56 -6.50 8.40
C SER A 80 3.87 -7.44 9.56
N LEU A 81 3.02 -7.39 10.57
CA LEU A 81 3.00 -8.33 11.69
C LEU A 81 1.56 -8.65 12.04
N ARG A 82 1.20 -9.93 12.11
CA ARG A 82 -0.05 -10.41 12.67
C ARG A 82 0.20 -11.09 14.01
N VAL A 83 -0.58 -10.73 15.05
CA VAL A 83 -0.43 -11.23 16.42
C VAL A 83 -1.77 -11.79 16.90
N SER A 84 -1.74 -12.95 17.55
CA SER A 84 -2.97 -13.51 18.13
C SER A 84 -3.39 -12.76 19.40
N TRP A 85 -4.70 -12.65 19.63
CA TRP A 85 -5.21 -12.12 20.90
C TRP A 85 -4.67 -12.89 22.11
N ARG A 86 -4.53 -14.21 21.99
CA ARG A 86 -3.97 -15.05 23.05
C ARG A 86 -2.57 -14.60 23.49
N GLN A 87 -1.74 -14.20 22.53
CA GLN A 87 -0.39 -13.69 22.83
C GLN A 87 -0.45 -12.33 23.51
N LEU A 88 -1.38 -11.46 23.10
CA LEU A 88 -1.49 -10.10 23.63
C LEU A 88 -2.13 -10.03 25.01
N GLN A 89 -2.93 -11.03 25.41
CA GLN A 89 -3.66 -11.01 26.69
C GLN A 89 -3.72 -12.37 27.37
N PRO A 90 -2.57 -12.95 27.78
CA PRO A 90 -2.53 -14.26 28.42
C PRO A 90 -3.21 -14.29 29.79
N THR A 91 -3.25 -13.16 30.50
CA THR A 91 -3.83 -13.06 31.86
C THR A 91 -5.32 -12.67 31.80
N ASP A 92 -6.14 -13.35 32.58
CA ASP A 92 -7.55 -12.98 32.75
C ASP A 92 -7.67 -11.63 33.49
N PRO A 93 -8.18 -10.57 32.85
CA PRO A 93 -8.26 -9.25 33.46
C PRO A 93 -9.21 -9.20 34.67
N ARG A 94 -10.15 -10.16 34.78
CA ARG A 94 -11.10 -10.25 35.90
C ARG A 94 -10.43 -10.68 37.21
N THR A 95 -9.23 -11.25 37.12
CA THR A 95 -8.40 -11.62 38.29
C THR A 95 -7.54 -10.48 38.81
N LEU A 96 -7.51 -9.36 38.08
CA LEU A 96 -6.72 -8.19 38.42
C LEU A 96 -7.56 -7.08 39.06
N PRO A 97 -6.98 -6.21 39.89
CA PRO A 97 -7.66 -5.02 40.37
C PRO A 97 -8.22 -4.16 39.23
N PRO A 98 -9.38 -3.51 39.38
CA PRO A 98 -10.02 -2.73 38.29
C PRO A 98 -9.15 -1.61 37.72
N ASP A 99 -8.30 -1.01 38.53
CA ASP A 99 -7.37 0.09 38.21
C ASP A 99 -6.01 -0.39 37.71
N THR A 100 -5.85 -1.70 37.43
CA THR A 100 -4.62 -2.24 36.88
C THR A 100 -4.30 -1.58 35.54
N PRO A 101 -3.09 -1.04 35.33
CA PRO A 101 -2.71 -0.40 34.09
C PRO A 101 -2.58 -1.41 32.92
N ASP A 102 -2.68 -0.90 31.69
CA ASP A 102 -2.73 -1.75 30.48
C ASP A 102 -1.48 -2.62 30.30
N ASP A 103 -0.30 -2.14 30.63
CA ASP A 103 0.97 -2.88 30.55
C ASP A 103 1.04 -4.11 31.48
N ARG A 104 0.10 -4.23 32.41
CA ARG A 104 -0.06 -5.40 33.27
C ARG A 104 -1.25 -6.28 32.90
N LYS A 105 -2.17 -5.76 32.07
CA LYS A 105 -3.31 -6.50 31.51
C LYS A 105 -2.97 -7.16 30.18
N TYR A 106 -2.06 -6.55 29.43
CA TYR A 106 -1.69 -6.96 28.07
C TYR A 106 -0.18 -7.11 27.94
N ASP A 107 0.24 -8.04 27.12
CA ASP A 107 1.62 -8.21 26.68
C ASP A 107 1.80 -7.65 25.26
N PHE A 108 2.31 -6.44 25.19
CA PHE A 108 2.57 -5.76 23.91
C PHE A 108 4.01 -5.94 23.42
N SER A 109 4.82 -6.77 24.07
CA SER A 109 6.24 -6.92 23.78
C SER A 109 6.53 -7.26 22.31
N ALA A 110 5.75 -8.14 21.70
CA ALA A 110 5.94 -8.52 20.30
C ALA A 110 5.76 -7.32 19.33
N ILE A 111 4.81 -6.43 19.63
CA ILE A 111 4.56 -5.21 18.84
C ILE A 111 5.66 -4.18 19.09
N ASP A 112 6.01 -3.93 20.35
CA ASP A 112 7.05 -2.97 20.75
C ASP A 112 8.42 -3.34 20.15
N ASP A 113 8.77 -4.64 20.19
CA ASP A 113 10.00 -5.17 19.59
C ASP A 113 9.99 -5.00 18.06
N ALA A 114 8.85 -5.25 17.41
CA ALA A 114 8.69 -5.03 15.98
C ALA A 114 8.90 -3.56 15.62
N LEU A 115 8.21 -2.65 16.29
CA LEU A 115 8.33 -1.20 16.08
C LEU A 115 9.76 -0.72 16.29
N THR A 116 10.47 -1.26 17.29
CA THR A 116 11.86 -0.92 17.57
C THR A 116 12.79 -1.40 16.46
N LYS A 117 12.63 -2.65 16.00
CA LYS A 117 13.41 -3.21 14.89
C LYS A 117 13.20 -2.42 13.60
N LEU A 118 11.97 -2.05 13.30
CA LEU A 118 11.60 -1.33 12.09
C LEU A 118 12.10 0.12 12.12
N ALA A 119 12.00 0.81 13.27
CA ALA A 119 12.51 2.17 13.43
C ALA A 119 14.01 2.29 13.12
N ASN A 120 14.81 1.29 13.51
CA ASN A 120 16.24 1.24 13.20
C ASN A 120 16.54 1.11 11.69
N ARG A 121 15.54 0.74 10.90
CA ARG A 121 15.62 0.59 9.43
C ARG A 121 14.79 1.65 8.69
N ASN A 122 14.27 2.63 9.39
CA ASN A 122 13.34 3.64 8.87
C ASN A 122 12.11 3.03 8.18
N MET A 123 11.59 1.96 8.76
CA MET A 123 10.41 1.23 8.28
C MET A 123 9.24 1.43 9.22
N ARG A 124 8.03 1.21 8.70
CA ARG A 124 6.79 1.28 9.48
C ARG A 124 6.04 -0.05 9.44
N LEU A 125 5.10 -0.19 10.36
CA LEU A 125 4.37 -1.42 10.62
C LEU A 125 2.94 -1.34 10.09
N THR A 126 2.50 -2.39 9.41
CA THR A 126 1.10 -2.80 9.29
C THR A 126 0.82 -3.86 10.35
N LEU A 127 -0.16 -3.63 11.21
CA LEU A 127 -0.50 -4.52 12.33
C LEU A 127 -1.87 -5.14 12.13
N GLY A 128 -1.92 -6.48 12.16
CA GLY A 128 -3.15 -7.27 12.25
C GLY A 128 -3.26 -7.99 13.60
N VAL A 129 -4.48 -8.09 14.14
CA VAL A 129 -4.77 -8.87 15.34
C VAL A 129 -5.85 -9.88 15.04
N TYR A 130 -5.62 -11.15 15.34
CA TYR A 130 -6.60 -12.20 15.07
C TYR A 130 -7.01 -12.98 16.31
N ALA A 131 -8.26 -13.42 16.33
CA ALA A 131 -8.87 -14.25 17.39
C ALA A 131 -9.03 -15.71 16.99
N PHE A 132 -8.82 -16.03 15.72
CA PHE A 132 -8.85 -17.37 15.17
C PHE A 132 -7.92 -17.50 13.98
N SER A 133 -7.31 -18.67 13.81
CA SER A 133 -6.51 -19.06 12.65
C SER A 133 -6.62 -20.56 12.47
N SER A 134 -7.19 -21.01 11.36
CA SER A 134 -7.49 -22.44 11.12
C SER A 134 -6.29 -23.24 10.62
N CYS A 135 -5.27 -22.58 10.12
CA CYS A 135 -4.07 -23.24 9.55
C CYS A 135 -2.78 -22.88 10.28
N CYS A 136 -1.73 -23.50 9.79
CA CYS A 136 -0.35 -23.03 9.85
C CYS A 136 0.31 -23.07 11.24
N GLY A 137 -0.35 -23.60 12.24
CA GLY A 137 0.21 -23.83 13.56
C GLY A 137 0.78 -25.25 13.69
N ASN A 138 2.05 -25.40 13.39
CA ASN A 138 2.75 -26.67 13.61
C ASN A 138 3.10 -26.95 15.08
N SER A 139 2.66 -26.07 15.99
CA SER A 139 3.13 -26.02 17.38
C SER A 139 2.01 -25.76 18.39
N TYR A 140 0.78 -26.18 18.09
CA TYR A 140 -0.29 -26.02 19.06
C TYR A 140 -0.08 -26.97 20.25
N PRO A 141 -0.02 -26.46 21.50
CA PRO A 141 0.04 -27.30 22.68
C PRO A 141 -1.13 -28.29 22.69
N ASP A 142 -0.88 -29.55 23.01
CA ASP A 142 -1.91 -30.58 23.15
C ASP A 142 -2.84 -30.75 21.92
N SER A 143 -2.30 -30.53 20.71
CA SER A 143 -3.08 -30.58 19.47
C SER A 143 -4.33 -29.71 19.50
N THR A 144 -4.24 -28.52 20.11
CA THR A 144 -5.33 -27.55 20.16
C THR A 144 -4.93 -26.23 19.53
N ASN A 145 -5.63 -25.82 18.48
CA ASN A 145 -5.50 -24.52 17.88
C ASN A 145 -6.42 -23.52 18.59
N ILE A 146 -5.83 -22.55 19.26
CA ILE A 146 -6.55 -21.48 19.98
C ILE A 146 -5.80 -20.16 19.85
N ALA A 147 -6.46 -19.13 19.31
CA ALA A 147 -5.91 -17.80 19.17
C ALA A 147 -6.55 -16.77 20.10
N ILE A 148 -7.62 -17.12 20.80
CA ILE A 148 -8.16 -16.35 21.92
C ILE A 148 -7.44 -16.73 23.23
N PRO A 149 -7.41 -15.85 24.26
CA PRO A 149 -6.91 -16.19 25.58
C PRO A 149 -7.61 -17.39 26.19
N ASP A 150 -6.90 -18.19 26.97
CA ASP A 150 -7.47 -19.41 27.58
C ASP A 150 -8.69 -19.12 28.49
N TRP A 151 -8.71 -17.96 29.14
CA TRP A 151 -9.84 -17.53 29.97
C TRP A 151 -11.09 -17.16 29.14
N MET A 152 -10.96 -16.97 27.80
CA MET A 152 -12.07 -16.74 26.86
C MET A 152 -12.68 -18.02 26.29
N ARG A 153 -12.16 -19.22 26.60
CA ARG A 153 -12.71 -20.50 26.12
C ARG A 153 -14.23 -20.66 26.34
N PRO A 154 -14.84 -20.16 27.42
CA PRO A 154 -16.29 -20.24 27.58
C PRO A 154 -17.09 -19.47 26.50
N ALA A 155 -16.49 -18.48 25.84
CA ALA A 155 -17.09 -17.73 24.73
C ALA A 155 -16.67 -18.28 23.35
N ALA A 156 -16.30 -19.57 23.28
CA ALA A 156 -15.88 -20.22 22.05
C ALA A 156 -16.42 -21.65 21.95
N THR A 157 -16.43 -22.19 20.75
CA THR A 157 -16.80 -23.57 20.46
C THR A 157 -15.55 -24.33 20.02
N ALA A 158 -15.32 -25.48 20.63
CA ALA A 158 -14.23 -26.38 20.28
C ALA A 158 -14.73 -27.45 19.28
N TYR A 159 -14.07 -27.54 18.15
CA TYR A 159 -14.34 -28.52 17.11
C TYR A 159 -13.21 -29.54 17.08
N PRO A 160 -13.48 -30.83 17.32
CA PRO A 160 -12.47 -31.89 17.29
C PRO A 160 -11.78 -31.95 15.91
N GLY A 161 -10.49 -32.15 15.91
CA GLY A 161 -9.69 -32.27 14.69
C GLY A 161 -10.12 -33.48 13.86
N ARG A 162 -10.16 -33.31 12.54
CA ARG A 162 -10.51 -34.39 11.59
C ARG A 162 -9.25 -34.92 10.90
N PRO A 163 -9.29 -36.22 10.48
CA PRO A 163 -8.14 -36.83 9.83
C PRO A 163 -7.74 -36.19 8.50
N ASN A 164 -8.69 -35.55 7.79
CA ASN A 164 -8.52 -35.04 6.42
C ASN A 164 -8.61 -33.52 6.32
N GLY A 165 -8.55 -32.79 7.43
CA GLY A 165 -8.56 -31.32 7.43
C GLY A 165 -7.19 -30.71 7.12
N SER A 166 -7.12 -29.41 6.97
CA SER A 166 -5.86 -28.64 6.81
C SER A 166 -4.93 -28.74 8.03
N ALA A 167 -5.47 -29.09 9.20
CA ALA A 167 -4.73 -29.39 10.42
C ALA A 167 -5.21 -30.74 11.00
N PRO A 168 -4.77 -31.89 10.45
CA PRO A 168 -5.28 -33.21 10.85
C PRO A 168 -5.06 -33.47 12.34
N GLY A 169 -6.15 -33.89 13.02
CA GLY A 169 -6.11 -34.22 14.45
C GLY A 169 -6.04 -33.05 15.41
N VAL A 170 -5.99 -31.80 14.91
CA VAL A 170 -5.93 -30.59 15.75
C VAL A 170 -7.34 -30.10 16.07
N THR A 171 -7.66 -29.96 17.36
CA THR A 171 -8.89 -29.32 17.80
C THR A 171 -8.87 -27.82 17.50
N GLN A 172 -9.91 -27.31 16.84
CA GLN A 172 -10.05 -25.91 16.51
C GLN A 172 -10.96 -25.22 17.53
N VAL A 173 -10.48 -24.16 18.18
CA VAL A 173 -11.27 -23.35 19.11
C VAL A 173 -11.67 -22.06 18.42
N VAL A 174 -12.93 -21.98 18.03
CA VAL A 174 -13.50 -20.88 17.23
C VAL A 174 -14.34 -19.98 18.13
N PRO A 175 -14.12 -18.67 18.17
CA PRO A 175 -14.93 -17.74 18.95
C PRO A 175 -16.42 -17.80 18.56
N ASN A 176 -17.29 -17.64 19.55
CA ASN A 176 -18.70 -17.35 19.31
C ASN A 176 -18.83 -15.85 19.03
N TRP A 177 -18.75 -15.46 17.77
CA TRP A 177 -18.58 -14.08 17.30
C TRP A 177 -19.65 -13.09 17.79
N ASN A 178 -20.79 -13.61 18.23
CA ASN A 178 -21.91 -12.82 18.75
C ASN A 178 -21.98 -12.81 20.28
N ASP A 179 -21.07 -13.48 20.95
CA ASP A 179 -21.05 -13.52 22.41
C ASP A 179 -20.72 -12.11 22.96
N PRO A 180 -21.56 -11.53 23.82
CA PRO A 180 -21.32 -10.20 24.39
C PRO A 180 -19.99 -10.09 25.13
N GLY A 181 -19.59 -11.14 25.86
CA GLY A 181 -18.33 -11.18 26.60
C GLY A 181 -17.12 -11.18 25.65
N TYR A 182 -17.21 -11.89 24.52
CA TYR A 182 -16.21 -11.84 23.46
C TYR A 182 -16.06 -10.41 22.91
N LEU A 183 -17.18 -9.80 22.52
CA LEU A 183 -17.18 -8.46 21.90
C LEU A 183 -16.71 -7.37 22.88
N ASP A 184 -17.10 -7.45 24.16
CA ASP A 184 -16.65 -6.54 25.20
C ASP A 184 -15.14 -6.66 25.45
N ALA A 185 -14.63 -7.86 25.60
CA ALA A 185 -13.24 -8.11 25.90
C ALA A 185 -12.33 -7.78 24.69
N PHE A 186 -12.75 -8.12 23.47
CA PHE A 186 -12.01 -7.75 22.26
C PHE A 186 -12.02 -6.23 22.04
N GLY A 187 -13.15 -5.56 22.30
CA GLY A 187 -13.23 -4.08 22.27
C GLY A 187 -12.30 -3.42 23.27
N GLN A 188 -12.13 -3.99 24.48
CA GLN A 188 -11.16 -3.49 25.47
C GLN A 188 -9.71 -3.66 25.01
N LEU A 189 -9.38 -4.78 24.35
CA LEU A 189 -8.06 -4.98 23.74
C LEU A 189 -7.79 -3.91 22.67
N LEU A 190 -8.75 -3.69 21.75
CA LEU A 190 -8.62 -2.66 20.71
C LEU A 190 -8.42 -1.27 21.33
N ALA A 191 -9.19 -0.92 22.36
CA ALA A 191 -9.03 0.35 23.05
C ALA A 191 -7.65 0.50 23.70
N ALA A 192 -7.09 -0.56 24.27
CA ALA A 192 -5.74 -0.55 24.84
C ALA A 192 -4.65 -0.40 23.75
N LEU A 193 -4.80 -1.11 22.63
CA LEU A 193 -3.93 -0.96 21.46
C LEU A 193 -3.98 0.48 20.91
N GLY A 194 -5.18 1.03 20.77
CA GLY A 194 -5.38 2.41 20.30
C GLY A 194 -4.70 3.44 21.22
N ARG A 195 -4.90 3.34 22.54
CA ARG A 195 -4.23 4.24 23.51
C ARG A 195 -2.71 4.21 23.40
N ARG A 196 -2.15 3.05 23.05
CA ARG A 196 -0.70 2.89 22.98
C ARG A 196 -0.13 3.28 21.62
N TYR A 197 -0.83 2.95 20.53
CA TYR A 197 -0.22 2.97 19.18
C TYR A 197 -0.88 3.91 18.19
N ASP A 198 -2.10 4.41 18.40
CA ASP A 198 -2.74 5.27 17.40
C ASP A 198 -1.95 6.55 17.13
N ALA A 199 -1.33 7.14 18.14
CA ALA A 199 -0.45 8.31 18.02
C ALA A 199 1.01 7.96 17.64
N ASP A 200 1.37 6.70 17.49
CA ASP A 200 2.71 6.27 17.08
C ASP A 200 2.80 6.22 15.54
N GLU A 201 3.61 7.08 14.92
CA GLU A 201 3.76 7.13 13.47
C GLU A 201 4.49 5.91 12.88
N ARG A 202 5.18 5.12 13.71
CA ARG A 202 5.78 3.86 13.30
C ARG A 202 4.72 2.79 12.96
N LEU A 203 3.50 2.92 13.51
CA LEU A 203 2.33 2.16 13.07
C LEU A 203 1.68 2.92 11.91
N ALA A 204 1.91 2.46 10.67
CA ALA A 204 1.37 3.07 9.46
C ALA A 204 -0.08 2.65 9.20
N VAL A 205 -0.37 1.35 9.37
CA VAL A 205 -1.64 0.74 9.01
C VAL A 205 -2.10 -0.21 10.12
N PHE A 206 -3.40 -0.21 10.41
CA PHE A 206 -4.06 -1.20 11.25
C PHE A 206 -5.11 -1.97 10.43
N GLU A 207 -5.05 -3.30 10.50
CA GLU A 207 -6.04 -4.16 9.86
C GLU A 207 -7.28 -4.27 10.72
N PHE A 208 -8.46 -4.01 10.16
CA PHE A 208 -9.73 -4.23 10.84
C PHE A 208 -9.78 -5.65 11.40
N SER A 209 -10.10 -5.77 12.68
CA SER A 209 -9.93 -7.00 13.45
C SER A 209 -11.18 -7.37 14.23
N GLY A 210 -11.28 -8.65 14.60
CA GLY A 210 -12.30 -9.17 15.53
C GLY A 210 -13.28 -10.15 14.93
N TYR A 211 -13.18 -10.48 13.65
CA TYR A 211 -14.00 -11.51 13.01
C TYR A 211 -13.21 -12.30 11.96
N GLY A 212 -13.51 -13.57 11.88
CA GLY A 212 -13.06 -14.44 10.81
C GLY A 212 -11.71 -15.11 11.04
N ASP A 213 -11.37 -15.98 10.10
CA ASP A 213 -10.09 -16.66 10.05
C ASP A 213 -8.99 -15.65 9.73
N PHE A 214 -7.87 -15.72 10.41
CA PHE A 214 -6.73 -14.76 10.30
C PHE A 214 -7.11 -13.29 10.54
N GLY A 215 -8.35 -12.98 10.97
CA GLY A 215 -8.88 -11.62 11.01
C GLY A 215 -9.38 -11.10 9.66
N GLU A 216 -9.56 -11.97 8.66
CA GLU A 216 -9.85 -11.60 7.26
C GLU A 216 -11.34 -11.52 6.93
N ASN A 217 -12.19 -11.43 7.94
CA ASN A 217 -13.65 -11.26 7.78
C ASN A 217 -14.35 -12.38 6.98
N GLN A 218 -13.77 -13.56 6.96
CA GLN A 218 -14.29 -14.76 6.30
C GLN A 218 -14.19 -16.00 7.23
N ILE A 219 -15.02 -17.01 7.00
CA ILE A 219 -15.04 -18.26 7.76
C ILE A 219 -15.08 -19.51 6.87
N ASP A 220 -14.74 -19.37 5.59
CA ASP A 220 -14.77 -20.48 4.62
C ASP A 220 -13.74 -21.55 4.95
N TYR A 221 -12.54 -21.10 5.28
CA TYR A 221 -11.43 -21.98 5.58
C TYR A 221 -11.66 -22.85 6.83
N PRO A 222 -12.20 -22.32 7.97
CA PRO A 222 -12.59 -23.16 9.10
C PRO A 222 -13.57 -24.25 8.74
N ARG A 223 -14.52 -23.97 7.85
CA ARG A 223 -15.49 -24.95 7.38
C ARG A 223 -14.80 -26.17 6.78
N ASP A 224 -13.87 -25.97 5.85
CA ASP A 224 -13.15 -27.05 5.19
C ASP A 224 -12.22 -27.78 6.14
N ALA A 225 -11.53 -27.06 7.02
CA ALA A 225 -10.67 -27.61 8.06
C ALA A 225 -11.45 -28.47 9.07
N LEU A 226 -12.65 -28.04 9.43
CA LEU A 226 -13.54 -28.75 10.35
C LEU A 226 -14.30 -29.85 9.66
N GLY A 227 -14.30 -29.88 8.33
CA GLY A 227 -15.00 -30.84 7.49
C GLY A 227 -16.53 -30.78 7.71
N ALA A 228 -17.14 -29.72 7.20
CA ALA A 228 -18.53 -29.36 7.41
C ALA A 228 -19.52 -30.54 7.40
N PRO A 229 -20.24 -30.81 8.48
CA PRO A 229 -21.39 -31.69 8.44
C PRO A 229 -22.59 -30.92 7.89
N GLY A 230 -23.38 -31.59 7.07
CA GLY A 230 -24.67 -31.08 6.61
C GLY A 230 -24.65 -30.58 5.16
N PRO A 231 -25.79 -30.10 4.66
CA PRO A 231 -25.89 -29.61 3.29
C PRO A 231 -24.89 -28.48 3.07
N ALA A 232 -24.29 -28.47 1.89
CA ALA A 232 -23.48 -27.35 1.49
C ALA A 232 -24.30 -26.06 1.68
N PRO A 233 -23.72 -25.03 2.25
CA PRO A 233 -24.40 -23.75 2.33
C PRO A 233 -24.64 -23.22 0.93
N ASP A 234 -25.52 -22.25 0.83
CA ASP A 234 -25.62 -21.41 -0.35
C ASP A 234 -24.22 -20.89 -0.70
N GLU A 235 -23.76 -21.18 -1.91
CA GLU A 235 -22.43 -20.77 -2.40
C GLU A 235 -22.20 -19.28 -2.23
N SER A 236 -23.26 -18.47 -2.39
CA SER A 236 -23.22 -17.03 -2.18
C SER A 236 -22.87 -16.67 -0.74
N ALA A 237 -23.44 -17.38 0.23
CA ALA A 237 -23.13 -17.14 1.64
C ALA A 237 -21.68 -17.50 1.98
N VAL A 238 -21.16 -18.57 1.39
CA VAL A 238 -19.74 -18.95 1.52
C VAL A 238 -18.84 -17.87 0.94
N ALA A 239 -19.09 -17.45 -0.29
CA ALA A 239 -18.31 -16.44 -1.00
C ALA A 239 -18.31 -15.07 -0.30
N LEU A 240 -19.33 -14.80 0.51
CA LEU A 240 -19.44 -13.57 1.29
C LEU A 240 -18.82 -13.68 2.69
N GLY A 241 -18.27 -14.83 3.06
CA GLY A 241 -17.75 -15.04 4.40
C GLY A 241 -18.80 -15.10 5.52
N TYR A 242 -20.07 -15.14 5.17
CA TYR A 242 -21.16 -15.32 6.16
C TYR A 242 -21.38 -16.77 6.53
N TYR A 243 -20.88 -17.66 5.70
CA TYR A 243 -21.14 -19.04 5.92
C TYR A 243 -20.46 -19.54 7.17
N SER A 244 -21.24 -20.27 7.95
CA SER A 244 -20.80 -20.98 9.12
C SER A 244 -21.33 -22.40 9.06
N GLN A 245 -20.58 -23.34 9.60
CA GLN A 245 -21.04 -24.72 9.78
C GLN A 245 -22.12 -24.84 10.87
N SER A 246 -22.16 -23.84 11.74
CA SER A 246 -23.20 -23.70 12.76
C SER A 246 -23.61 -22.22 12.82
N ARG A 247 -24.84 -21.98 13.27
CA ARG A 247 -25.39 -20.63 13.44
C ARG A 247 -24.56 -19.77 14.39
N ASP A 248 -23.85 -20.37 15.31
CA ASP A 248 -23.07 -19.72 16.35
C ASP A 248 -21.84 -18.99 15.80
N GLN A 249 -21.45 -19.29 14.56
CA GLN A 249 -20.30 -18.69 13.90
C GLN A 249 -20.68 -17.58 12.92
N THR A 250 -21.95 -17.40 12.63
CA THR A 250 -22.46 -16.32 11.78
C THR A 250 -22.48 -15.02 12.57
N ILE A 251 -21.82 -13.99 12.06
CA ILE A 251 -21.81 -12.67 12.71
C ILE A 251 -23.10 -11.91 12.41
N THR A 252 -23.69 -11.28 13.44
CA THR A 252 -24.90 -10.46 13.30
C THR A 252 -24.56 -9.00 13.01
N ALA A 253 -25.51 -8.25 12.43
CA ALA A 253 -25.35 -6.81 12.18
C ALA A 253 -25.02 -6.01 13.47
N THR A 254 -25.59 -6.40 14.62
CA THR A 254 -25.26 -5.77 15.91
C THR A 254 -23.82 -6.02 16.31
N SER A 255 -23.32 -7.23 16.13
CA SER A 255 -21.92 -7.57 16.43
C SER A 255 -20.94 -6.87 15.47
N ILE A 256 -21.28 -6.80 14.18
CA ILE A 256 -20.52 -6.05 13.18
C ILE A 256 -20.39 -4.60 13.62
N ARG A 257 -21.51 -3.94 13.94
CA ARG A 257 -21.49 -2.54 14.38
C ARG A 257 -20.61 -2.32 15.59
N ARG A 258 -20.69 -3.19 16.59
CA ARG A 258 -19.82 -3.11 17.78
C ARG A 258 -18.33 -3.23 17.44
N LEU A 259 -17.97 -4.16 16.56
CA LEU A 259 -16.59 -4.33 16.11
C LEU A 259 -16.11 -3.11 15.29
N VAL A 260 -16.96 -2.59 14.40
CA VAL A 260 -16.62 -1.38 13.62
C VAL A 260 -16.42 -0.18 14.55
N GLU A 261 -17.34 0.07 15.48
CA GLU A 261 -17.22 1.14 16.46
C GLU A 261 -15.92 1.02 17.28
N ALA A 262 -15.58 -0.20 17.73
CA ALA A 262 -14.38 -0.44 18.53
C ALA A 262 -13.08 -0.19 17.74
N ASN A 263 -12.99 -0.68 16.50
CA ASN A 263 -11.82 -0.46 15.63
C ASN A 263 -11.64 1.02 15.29
N VAL A 264 -12.72 1.70 14.90
CA VAL A 264 -12.71 3.12 14.52
C VAL A 264 -12.38 4.02 15.73
N ALA A 265 -12.91 3.71 16.91
CA ALA A 265 -12.61 4.45 18.13
C ALA A 265 -11.16 4.24 18.60
N ALA A 266 -10.59 3.07 18.33
CA ALA A 266 -9.22 2.75 18.71
C ALA A 266 -8.18 3.44 17.80
N PHE A 267 -8.46 3.55 16.50
CA PHE A 267 -7.50 4.01 15.50
C PHE A 267 -8.02 5.13 14.60
N PRO A 268 -8.45 6.28 15.15
CA PRO A 268 -8.94 7.40 14.36
C PRO A 268 -7.86 8.09 13.52
N HIS A 269 -6.58 7.98 13.89
CA HIS A 269 -5.46 8.64 13.20
C HIS A 269 -4.57 7.68 12.40
N THR A 270 -4.67 6.38 12.66
CA THR A 270 -3.95 5.34 11.90
C THR A 270 -4.77 4.92 10.68
N GLN A 271 -4.11 4.72 9.53
CA GLN A 271 -4.77 4.20 8.33
C GLN A 271 -5.40 2.84 8.62
N LEU A 272 -6.73 2.73 8.47
CA LEU A 272 -7.42 1.45 8.53
C LEU A 272 -7.48 0.80 7.16
N VAL A 273 -7.36 -0.54 7.13
CA VAL A 273 -7.66 -1.38 5.97
C VAL A 273 -8.58 -2.53 6.39
N VAL A 274 -9.35 -3.06 5.46
CA VAL A 274 -10.32 -4.14 5.72
C VAL A 274 -10.21 -5.24 4.67
N ALA A 275 -10.23 -6.50 5.11
CA ALA A 275 -10.41 -7.63 4.21
C ALA A 275 -11.84 -7.57 3.61
N PRO A 276 -11.98 -7.60 2.27
CA PRO A 276 -13.23 -7.25 1.61
C PRO A 276 -14.25 -8.40 1.54
N GLN A 277 -14.00 -9.53 2.20
CA GLN A 277 -14.80 -10.75 2.02
C GLN A 277 -16.24 -10.60 2.51
N ASN A 278 -16.46 -9.88 3.62
CA ASN A 278 -17.79 -9.70 4.20
C ASN A 278 -18.39 -8.33 3.81
N PRO A 279 -19.42 -8.27 2.94
CA PRO A 279 -20.00 -7.01 2.45
C PRO A 279 -20.69 -6.19 3.54
N GLU A 280 -21.23 -6.81 4.61
CA GLU A 280 -21.87 -6.06 5.69
C GLU A 280 -20.86 -5.35 6.60
N ILE A 281 -19.70 -5.99 6.85
CA ILE A 281 -18.58 -5.33 7.53
C ILE A 281 -18.08 -4.17 6.68
N VAL A 282 -17.90 -4.38 5.38
CA VAL A 282 -17.48 -3.32 4.45
C VAL A 282 -18.52 -2.19 4.41
N ARG A 283 -19.82 -2.52 4.33
CA ARG A 283 -20.90 -1.54 4.32
C ARG A 283 -20.89 -0.64 5.56
N GLU A 284 -20.80 -1.25 6.73
CA GLU A 284 -20.78 -0.53 8.01
C GLU A 284 -19.51 0.33 8.14
N LEU A 285 -18.35 -0.21 7.74
CA LEU A 285 -17.07 0.49 7.88
C LEU A 285 -16.91 1.63 6.86
N LEU A 286 -17.52 1.54 5.68
CA LEU A 286 -17.49 2.59 4.66
C LEU A 286 -18.64 3.60 4.79
N ALA A 287 -19.52 3.47 5.77
CA ALA A 287 -20.60 4.42 6.01
C ALA A 287 -20.06 5.82 6.34
N ASP A 288 -20.74 6.87 5.85
CA ASP A 288 -20.29 8.26 5.98
C ASP A 288 -20.09 8.73 7.42
N ASP A 289 -20.94 8.28 8.35
CA ASP A 289 -20.85 8.63 9.76
C ASP A 289 -19.69 7.92 10.48
N VAL A 290 -19.20 6.83 9.92
CA VAL A 290 -18.01 6.12 10.38
C VAL A 290 -16.76 6.76 9.79
N THR A 291 -16.71 6.95 8.47
CA THR A 291 -15.53 7.46 7.77
C THR A 291 -15.15 8.89 8.19
N LYS A 292 -16.12 9.72 8.58
CA LYS A 292 -15.88 11.07 9.14
C LYS A 292 -15.07 11.08 10.45
N LYS A 293 -14.97 9.97 11.14
CA LYS A 293 -14.21 9.84 12.39
C LYS A 293 -12.75 9.49 12.16
N LEU A 294 -12.38 9.16 10.92
CA LEU A 294 -11.06 8.72 10.52
C LEU A 294 -10.29 9.83 9.82
N SER A 295 -8.99 9.86 9.97
CA SER A 295 -8.11 10.83 9.29
C SER A 295 -7.90 10.55 7.79
N GLY A 296 -8.27 9.36 7.31
CA GLY A 296 -8.20 8.97 5.90
C GLY A 296 -9.24 7.93 5.54
N PRO A 297 -9.48 7.71 4.24
CA PRO A 297 -10.42 6.69 3.77
C PRO A 297 -9.91 5.29 4.12
N VAL A 298 -10.84 4.40 4.49
CA VAL A 298 -10.52 2.99 4.78
C VAL A 298 -10.02 2.32 3.50
N GLY A 299 -8.86 1.67 3.57
CA GLY A 299 -8.28 0.90 2.49
C GLY A 299 -8.77 -0.55 2.47
N ILE A 300 -8.23 -1.33 1.54
CA ILE A 300 -8.63 -2.72 1.31
C ILE A 300 -7.40 -3.60 1.52
N HIS A 301 -7.59 -4.72 2.23
CA HIS A 301 -6.56 -5.74 2.40
C HIS A 301 -7.05 -7.08 1.84
N PRO A 302 -7.01 -7.27 0.52
CA PRO A 302 -7.36 -8.54 -0.10
C PRO A 302 -6.22 -9.55 0.04
N ASP A 303 -6.60 -10.81 0.11
CA ASP A 303 -5.67 -11.93 0.15
C ASP A 303 -5.32 -12.47 -1.24
N CYS A 304 -4.26 -13.28 -1.28
CA CYS A 304 -3.99 -14.27 -2.33
C CYS A 304 -3.82 -13.69 -3.74
N LEU A 305 -3.04 -12.62 -3.87
CA LEU A 305 -2.63 -12.11 -5.18
C LEU A 305 -2.12 -13.25 -6.08
N GLY A 306 -2.51 -13.25 -7.35
CA GLY A 306 -2.20 -14.31 -8.32
C GLY A 306 -3.11 -15.53 -8.22
N VAL A 307 -3.82 -15.73 -7.14
CA VAL A 307 -4.77 -16.83 -6.91
C VAL A 307 -6.21 -16.33 -6.98
N GLN A 308 -6.57 -15.43 -6.09
CA GLN A 308 -7.90 -14.80 -6.02
C GLN A 308 -7.85 -13.41 -6.64
N SER A 309 -9.00 -12.85 -6.99
CA SER A 309 -9.10 -11.44 -7.35
C SER A 309 -9.10 -10.58 -6.09
N PRO A 310 -8.43 -9.41 -6.09
CA PRO A 310 -8.44 -8.49 -4.96
C PRO A 310 -9.84 -8.05 -4.51
N LEU A 311 -10.80 -7.97 -5.41
CA LEU A 311 -12.19 -7.79 -5.03
C LEU A 311 -12.94 -9.13 -5.12
N PRO A 312 -13.77 -9.47 -4.12
CA PRO A 312 -14.63 -10.65 -4.15
C PRO A 312 -15.76 -10.50 -5.19
N SER A 313 -16.37 -11.62 -5.56
CA SER A 313 -17.40 -11.65 -6.60
C SER A 313 -18.58 -10.69 -6.35
N TRP A 314 -18.97 -10.49 -5.09
CA TRP A 314 -20.04 -9.55 -4.74
C TRP A 314 -19.69 -8.09 -5.11
N ALA A 315 -18.42 -7.72 -5.03
CA ALA A 315 -17.94 -6.39 -5.40
C ALA A 315 -17.66 -6.24 -6.90
N GLU A 316 -17.30 -7.34 -7.57
CA GLU A 316 -17.02 -7.37 -9.01
C GLU A 316 -18.29 -7.28 -9.84
N SER A 317 -19.20 -8.23 -9.67
CA SER A 317 -20.43 -8.33 -10.45
C SER A 317 -21.58 -7.50 -9.89
N GLY A 318 -21.56 -7.17 -8.60
CA GLY A 318 -22.68 -6.55 -7.91
C GLY A 318 -23.94 -7.42 -7.88
N ASP A 319 -23.77 -8.73 -8.05
CA ASP A 319 -24.87 -9.70 -8.09
C ASP A 319 -24.51 -10.90 -7.21
N SER A 320 -25.16 -10.97 -6.05
CA SER A 320 -25.03 -12.05 -5.09
C SER A 320 -26.27 -12.14 -4.22
N HIS A 321 -26.34 -13.15 -3.39
CA HIS A 321 -27.46 -13.33 -2.47
C HIS A 321 -27.67 -12.15 -1.51
N TYR A 322 -26.60 -11.50 -1.07
CA TYR A 322 -26.62 -10.40 -0.08
C TYR A 322 -26.40 -9.02 -0.67
N VAL A 323 -25.87 -8.93 -1.89
CA VAL A 323 -25.55 -7.67 -2.55
C VAL A 323 -26.14 -7.68 -3.95
N GLN A 324 -27.00 -6.73 -4.24
CA GLN A 324 -27.65 -6.61 -5.54
C GLN A 324 -26.90 -5.64 -6.44
N SER A 325 -27.09 -5.78 -7.74
CA SER A 325 -26.59 -4.83 -8.74
C SER A 325 -27.09 -3.43 -8.42
N GLY A 326 -26.15 -2.47 -8.36
CA GLY A 326 -26.46 -1.07 -7.99
C GLY A 326 -26.45 -0.79 -6.49
N ASP A 327 -26.11 -1.76 -5.64
CA ASP A 327 -25.92 -1.52 -4.22
C ASP A 327 -24.78 -0.51 -4.00
N ALA A 328 -25.02 0.47 -3.14
CA ALA A 328 -24.06 1.55 -2.85
C ALA A 328 -22.70 1.02 -2.33
N VAL A 329 -22.68 -0.12 -1.64
CA VAL A 329 -21.43 -0.72 -1.12
C VAL A 329 -20.50 -1.14 -2.27
N VAL A 330 -21.03 -1.60 -3.41
CA VAL A 330 -20.25 -1.96 -4.59
C VAL A 330 -19.53 -0.74 -5.17
N THR A 331 -20.23 0.37 -5.27
CA THR A 331 -19.64 1.64 -5.71
C THR A 331 -18.62 2.15 -4.71
N ALA A 332 -18.96 2.11 -3.42
CA ALA A 332 -18.09 2.58 -2.35
C ALA A 332 -16.76 1.82 -2.30
N ILE A 333 -16.77 0.48 -2.37
CA ILE A 333 -15.53 -0.30 -2.34
C ILE A 333 -14.67 -0.06 -3.60
N LYS A 334 -15.29 0.05 -4.78
CA LYS A 334 -14.56 0.36 -6.02
C LYS A 334 -13.88 1.74 -5.97
N GLN A 335 -14.53 2.73 -5.36
CA GLN A 335 -13.92 4.05 -5.16
C GLN A 335 -12.69 4.00 -4.23
N ARG A 336 -12.62 3.03 -3.32
CA ARG A 336 -11.44 2.85 -2.44
C ARG A 336 -10.20 2.42 -3.21
N LEU A 337 -10.34 1.73 -4.33
CA LEU A 337 -9.20 1.38 -5.19
C LEU A 337 -8.45 2.63 -5.68
N LEU A 338 -9.13 3.76 -5.84
CA LEU A 338 -8.56 5.01 -6.34
C LEU A 338 -8.14 5.98 -5.22
N SER A 339 -8.66 5.82 -4.01
CA SER A 339 -8.56 6.85 -2.95
C SER A 339 -7.93 6.37 -1.65
N ALA A 340 -7.68 5.06 -1.51
CA ALA A 340 -7.18 4.45 -0.29
C ALA A 340 -6.15 3.36 -0.62
N PRO A 341 -5.28 2.95 0.32
CA PRO A 341 -4.32 1.90 0.03
C PRO A 341 -5.00 0.54 -0.19
N VAL A 342 -4.54 -0.17 -1.21
CA VAL A 342 -4.85 -1.58 -1.47
C VAL A 342 -3.60 -2.38 -1.15
N ILE A 343 -3.63 -3.10 -0.04
CA ILE A 343 -2.50 -3.88 0.47
C ILE A 343 -2.82 -5.34 0.27
N THR A 344 -1.98 -6.09 -0.44
CA THR A 344 -2.23 -7.51 -0.71
C THR A 344 -1.00 -8.36 -0.43
N GLN A 345 -1.18 -9.65 -0.37
CA GLN A 345 -0.11 -10.61 -0.20
C GLN A 345 -0.16 -11.67 -1.30
N TRP A 346 1.01 -12.12 -1.73
CA TRP A 346 1.12 -13.32 -2.54
C TRP A 346 0.75 -14.52 -1.68
N CYS A 347 0.05 -15.49 -2.26
CA CYS A 347 -0.22 -16.77 -1.60
C CYS A 347 0.59 -17.89 -2.23
N LYS A 348 0.68 -19.01 -1.53
CA LYS A 348 1.33 -20.19 -2.08
C LYS A 348 0.68 -20.60 -3.40
N LEU A 349 1.53 -20.90 -4.39
CA LEU A 349 1.08 -21.36 -5.70
C LEU A 349 0.17 -22.60 -5.55
N PRO A 350 -1.09 -22.54 -6.01
CA PRO A 350 -1.99 -23.68 -5.92
C PRO A 350 -1.50 -24.87 -6.76
N GLY A 351 -1.70 -26.09 -6.24
CA GLY A 351 -1.38 -27.29 -6.99
C GLY A 351 -2.11 -27.36 -8.34
N GLY A 352 -1.39 -27.67 -9.40
CA GLY A 352 -1.92 -27.72 -10.77
C GLY A 352 -1.98 -26.40 -11.51
N THR A 353 -1.66 -25.28 -10.86
CA THR A 353 -1.53 -23.97 -11.52
C THR A 353 -0.10 -23.80 -12.05
N GLY A 354 0.03 -23.38 -13.30
CA GLY A 354 1.33 -23.05 -13.88
C GLY A 354 1.92 -21.80 -13.20
N PRO A 355 3.19 -21.80 -12.77
CA PRO A 355 3.77 -20.66 -12.07
C PRO A 355 3.77 -19.39 -12.92
N ARG A 356 3.87 -19.51 -14.23
CA ARG A 356 3.83 -18.36 -15.15
C ARG A 356 2.49 -17.65 -15.14
N SER A 357 1.39 -18.40 -15.28
CA SER A 357 0.04 -17.82 -15.25
C SER A 357 -0.32 -17.21 -13.90
N TYR A 358 0.23 -17.76 -12.81
CA TYR A 358 0.09 -17.19 -11.48
C TYR A 358 0.72 -15.79 -11.37
N TYR A 359 1.97 -15.62 -11.82
CA TYR A 359 2.63 -14.31 -11.79
C TYR A 359 2.07 -13.32 -12.81
N GLU A 360 1.66 -13.79 -14.01
CA GLU A 360 0.96 -12.97 -15.00
C GLU A 360 -0.37 -12.46 -14.45
N LYS A 361 -1.16 -13.32 -13.80
CA LYS A 361 -2.39 -12.91 -13.13
C LYS A 361 -2.11 -11.89 -12.02
N GLY A 362 -1.10 -12.12 -11.19
CA GLY A 362 -0.73 -11.19 -10.12
C GLY A 362 -0.33 -9.81 -10.64
N LEU A 363 0.47 -9.75 -11.69
CA LEU A 363 0.82 -8.48 -12.36
C LEU A 363 -0.43 -7.78 -12.92
N HIS A 364 -1.30 -8.51 -13.59
CA HIS A 364 -2.56 -7.98 -14.10
C HIS A 364 -3.44 -7.44 -12.96
N ASP A 365 -3.55 -8.18 -11.86
CA ASP A 365 -4.37 -7.77 -10.70
C ASP A 365 -3.78 -6.54 -10.00
N VAL A 366 -2.45 -6.42 -9.90
CA VAL A 366 -1.79 -5.21 -9.38
C VAL A 366 -2.23 -3.97 -10.15
N VAL A 367 -2.22 -4.04 -11.48
CA VAL A 367 -2.62 -2.92 -12.34
C VAL A 367 -4.11 -2.65 -12.25
N ARG A 368 -4.94 -3.68 -12.41
CA ARG A 368 -6.40 -3.56 -12.48
C ARG A 368 -7.04 -3.04 -11.19
N TYR A 369 -6.52 -3.46 -10.04
CA TYR A 369 -7.10 -3.12 -8.74
C TYR A 369 -6.31 -2.06 -7.98
N HIS A 370 -5.43 -1.35 -8.66
CA HIS A 370 -4.66 -0.25 -8.08
C HIS A 370 -3.94 -0.65 -6.79
N VAL A 371 -3.30 -1.83 -6.79
CA VAL A 371 -2.59 -2.35 -5.63
C VAL A 371 -1.47 -1.39 -5.24
N SER A 372 -1.45 -1.00 -3.97
CA SER A 372 -0.42 -0.13 -3.41
C SER A 372 0.80 -0.92 -2.95
N MET A 373 0.58 -2.05 -2.30
CA MET A 373 1.67 -2.89 -1.78
C MET A 373 1.39 -4.38 -1.99
N THR A 374 2.45 -5.14 -2.21
CA THR A 374 2.46 -6.60 -2.22
C THR A 374 3.42 -7.12 -1.15
N SER A 375 3.22 -8.34 -0.68
CA SER A 375 4.09 -8.94 0.34
C SER A 375 5.33 -9.62 -0.23
N SER A 376 6.29 -9.90 0.66
CA SER A 376 7.40 -10.81 0.40
C SER A 376 7.06 -12.29 0.62
N ILE A 377 5.85 -12.60 1.09
CA ILE A 377 5.42 -13.98 1.36
C ILE A 377 5.36 -14.79 0.06
N ASP A 378 5.68 -16.05 0.15
CA ASP A 378 5.69 -17.02 -0.96
C ASP A 378 6.50 -16.62 -2.21
N PHE A 379 7.31 -15.59 -2.12
CA PHE A 379 8.28 -15.27 -3.18
C PHE A 379 9.46 -16.19 -3.13
N PRO A 380 9.78 -16.54 -4.31
CA PRO A 380 9.76 -17.81 -5.03
C PRO A 380 10.02 -18.92 -4.03
N ASP A 381 8.99 -19.30 -3.29
CA ASP A 381 9.18 -20.21 -2.17
C ASP A 381 10.41 -19.76 -1.33
N ARG A 382 10.25 -18.68 -0.55
CA ARG A 382 11.35 -17.97 0.16
C ARG A 382 12.34 -18.89 0.87
N ASP A 383 11.83 -20.03 1.34
CA ASP A 383 12.61 -21.06 2.02
C ASP A 383 13.09 -22.16 1.07
N SER A 384 12.72 -22.10 -0.21
CA SER A 384 13.13 -23.08 -1.22
C SER A 384 14.60 -22.93 -1.56
N THR A 385 15.28 -24.06 -1.64
CA THR A 385 16.61 -24.17 -2.24
C THR A 385 16.56 -24.30 -3.76
N THR A 386 15.35 -24.39 -4.32
CA THR A 386 15.13 -24.53 -5.76
C THR A 386 15.24 -23.16 -6.42
N GLU A 387 15.90 -23.14 -7.55
CA GLU A 387 16.10 -21.97 -8.37
C GLU A 387 14.81 -21.58 -9.08
N MET A 388 14.38 -20.32 -8.92
CA MET A 388 13.31 -19.76 -9.72
C MET A 388 13.79 -19.47 -11.15
N ASP A 389 12.96 -19.73 -12.15
CA ASP A 389 13.19 -19.27 -13.51
C ASP A 389 13.26 -17.74 -13.57
N PHE A 390 14.25 -17.20 -14.30
CA PHE A 390 14.47 -15.77 -14.37
C PHE A 390 13.28 -15.02 -14.99
N GLY A 391 12.56 -15.63 -15.92
CA GLY A 391 11.36 -15.04 -16.51
C GLY A 391 10.21 -14.88 -15.50
N LEU A 392 10.09 -15.81 -14.56
CA LEU A 392 9.13 -15.71 -13.45
C LEU A 392 9.52 -14.62 -12.45
N TYR A 393 10.83 -14.52 -12.13
CA TYR A 393 11.35 -13.43 -11.32
C TYR A 393 11.03 -12.05 -11.93
N LEU A 394 11.19 -11.91 -13.26
CA LEU A 394 10.87 -10.65 -13.95
C LEU A 394 9.40 -10.26 -13.81
N LEU A 395 8.48 -11.20 -13.92
CA LEU A 395 7.04 -10.96 -13.75
C LEU A 395 6.72 -10.51 -12.32
N TRP A 396 7.26 -11.22 -11.32
CA TRP A 396 7.12 -10.84 -9.92
C TRP A 396 7.70 -9.45 -9.65
N ALA A 397 8.92 -9.17 -10.10
CA ALA A 397 9.59 -7.90 -9.91
C ALA A 397 8.82 -6.75 -10.59
N GLN A 398 8.27 -6.97 -11.77
CA GLN A 398 7.44 -6.01 -12.49
C GLN A 398 6.13 -5.73 -11.72
N ALA A 399 5.48 -6.75 -11.18
CA ALA A 399 4.28 -6.58 -10.35
C ALA A 399 4.57 -5.71 -9.11
N ASN A 400 5.65 -6.01 -8.39
CA ASN A 400 6.04 -5.21 -7.22
C ASN A 400 6.47 -3.78 -7.59
N SER A 401 7.16 -3.60 -8.72
CA SER A 401 7.56 -2.27 -9.21
C SER A 401 6.36 -1.44 -9.68
N ALA A 402 5.33 -2.07 -10.23
CA ALA A 402 4.09 -1.43 -10.64
C ALA A 402 3.21 -1.06 -9.44
N ALA A 403 3.27 -1.82 -8.34
CA ALA A 403 2.45 -1.59 -7.17
C ALA A 403 2.72 -0.22 -6.54
N GLY A 404 1.65 0.52 -6.27
CA GLY A 404 1.70 1.86 -5.67
C GLY A 404 2.00 2.97 -6.68
N TYR A 405 2.38 4.11 -6.15
CA TYR A 405 2.70 5.30 -6.94
C TYR A 405 4.14 5.28 -7.46
N ARG A 406 4.34 5.86 -8.65
CA ARG A 406 5.63 5.95 -9.33
C ARG A 406 5.70 7.26 -10.12
N TYR A 407 5.88 8.37 -9.40
CA TYR A 407 5.85 9.70 -10.01
C TYR A 407 7.14 10.04 -10.74
N SER A 408 6.99 10.73 -11.87
CA SER A 408 8.06 11.46 -12.57
C SER A 408 7.64 12.90 -12.78
N VAL A 409 8.61 13.79 -12.96
CA VAL A 409 8.38 15.20 -13.22
C VAL A 409 9.32 15.68 -14.33
N GLU A 410 8.77 16.39 -15.31
CA GLU A 410 9.55 16.90 -16.44
C GLU A 410 9.11 18.31 -16.82
N ALA A 411 10.09 19.18 -17.12
CA ALA A 411 9.80 20.43 -17.78
C ALA A 411 9.65 20.21 -19.29
N GLN A 412 8.62 20.83 -19.90
CA GLN A 412 8.36 20.68 -21.33
C GLN A 412 9.28 21.55 -22.17
N PRO A 413 10.09 20.97 -23.08
CA PRO A 413 10.90 21.75 -24.02
C PRO A 413 10.03 22.67 -24.88
N GLY A 414 10.49 23.89 -25.10
CA GLY A 414 9.80 24.86 -25.95
C GLY A 414 8.58 25.55 -25.28
N SER A 415 8.28 25.24 -24.02
CA SER A 415 7.18 25.89 -23.28
C SER A 415 7.62 27.15 -22.51
N GLN A 416 8.91 27.43 -22.51
CA GLN A 416 9.47 28.56 -21.77
C GLN A 416 9.04 29.91 -22.33
N SER A 417 8.82 30.87 -21.44
CA SER A 417 8.51 32.23 -21.79
C SER A 417 9.01 33.20 -20.70
N VAL A 418 9.26 34.46 -21.10
CA VAL A 418 9.57 35.54 -20.17
C VAL A 418 8.63 36.70 -20.42
N ARG A 419 8.04 37.22 -19.36
CA ARG A 419 7.19 38.42 -19.39
C ARG A 419 7.60 39.35 -18.26
N GLY A 420 8.25 40.43 -18.62
CA GLY A 420 8.84 41.35 -17.64
C GLY A 420 9.88 40.63 -16.77
N SER A 421 9.70 40.66 -15.46
CA SER A 421 10.57 39.96 -14.50
C SER A 421 10.15 38.52 -14.18
N VAL A 422 9.23 37.93 -14.92
CA VAL A 422 8.75 36.55 -14.64
C VAL A 422 9.16 35.62 -15.79
N ALA A 423 9.94 34.60 -15.46
CA ALA A 423 10.21 33.46 -16.34
C ALA A 423 9.20 32.36 -16.03
N SER A 424 8.69 31.69 -17.05
CA SER A 424 7.70 30.61 -16.91
C SER A 424 8.09 29.40 -17.75
N ILE A 425 7.77 28.20 -17.23
CA ILE A 425 7.92 26.94 -17.94
C ILE A 425 6.77 26.00 -17.57
N SER A 426 6.30 25.23 -18.54
CA SER A 426 5.33 24.15 -18.27
C SER A 426 6.05 22.94 -17.71
N VAL A 427 5.48 22.36 -16.67
CA VAL A 427 5.97 21.15 -16.01
C VAL A 427 4.87 20.11 -16.01
N VAL A 428 5.22 18.86 -16.32
CA VAL A 428 4.31 17.72 -16.32
C VAL A 428 4.71 16.76 -15.21
N TRP A 429 3.76 16.42 -14.37
CA TRP A 429 3.85 15.33 -13.42
C TRP A 429 3.12 14.11 -13.98
N THR A 430 3.75 12.96 -13.90
CA THR A 430 3.20 11.70 -14.42
C THR A 430 3.36 10.60 -13.37
N ASN A 431 2.29 9.86 -13.11
CA ASN A 431 2.34 8.63 -12.32
C ASN A 431 2.38 7.43 -13.26
N TYR A 432 3.44 6.64 -13.18
CA TYR A 432 3.62 5.38 -13.92
C TYR A 432 3.27 4.14 -13.07
N GLY A 433 2.89 4.33 -11.82
CA GLY A 433 2.47 3.26 -10.93
C GLY A 433 0.98 2.93 -11.06
N SER A 434 0.58 1.82 -10.45
CA SER A 434 -0.81 1.35 -10.48
C SER A 434 -1.75 2.16 -9.58
N ALA A 435 -1.25 2.81 -8.53
CA ALA A 435 -2.04 3.55 -7.55
C ALA A 435 -1.50 4.96 -7.34
N ALA A 436 -2.32 5.87 -6.83
CA ALA A 436 -1.86 7.15 -6.32
C ALA A 436 -1.33 7.02 -4.88
N MET A 437 -0.54 8.00 -4.44
CA MET A 437 -0.16 8.10 -3.03
C MET A 437 -1.38 8.41 -2.17
N THR A 438 -1.42 7.86 -0.96
CA THR A 438 -2.52 8.09 -0.01
C THR A 438 -2.12 9.02 1.14
N GLU A 439 -0.84 9.12 1.43
CA GLU A 439 -0.30 9.94 2.51
C GLU A 439 -0.06 11.40 2.09
N HIS A 440 0.29 12.24 3.07
CA HIS A 440 0.51 13.66 2.84
C HIS A 440 1.95 13.93 2.45
N TRP A 441 2.17 14.02 1.14
CA TRP A 441 3.39 14.46 0.50
C TRP A 441 3.12 15.76 -0.26
N VAL A 442 4.03 16.71 -0.19
CA VAL A 442 3.86 18.04 -0.79
C VAL A 442 4.86 18.24 -1.93
N PRO A 443 4.40 18.31 -3.19
CA PRO A 443 5.24 18.66 -4.32
C PRO A 443 5.61 20.14 -4.29
N GLY A 444 6.80 20.47 -4.80
CA GLY A 444 7.26 21.83 -4.86
C GLY A 444 8.49 22.00 -5.72
N TYR A 445 8.86 23.27 -5.95
CA TYR A 445 10.03 23.63 -6.75
C TYR A 445 10.96 24.53 -5.96
N ARG A 446 12.25 24.41 -6.25
CA ARG A 446 13.31 25.27 -5.69
C ARG A 446 14.24 25.72 -6.80
N LEU A 447 14.45 27.04 -6.88
CA LEU A 447 15.50 27.59 -7.70
C LEU A 447 16.77 27.64 -6.86
N VAL A 448 17.82 27.00 -7.34
CA VAL A 448 19.13 26.96 -6.67
C VAL A 448 20.19 27.67 -7.53
N ASP A 449 21.11 28.37 -6.90
CA ASP A 449 22.25 28.97 -7.56
C ASP A 449 23.39 27.96 -7.81
N PHE A 450 24.48 28.41 -8.41
CA PHE A 450 25.65 27.59 -8.71
C PHE A 450 26.35 27.02 -7.46
N THR A 451 26.08 27.56 -6.26
CA THR A 451 26.60 27.05 -4.99
C THR A 451 25.70 25.97 -4.40
N GLY A 452 24.50 25.76 -4.96
CA GLY A 452 23.46 24.90 -4.44
C GLY A 452 22.55 25.59 -3.41
N ALA A 453 22.70 26.88 -3.17
CA ALA A 453 21.84 27.61 -2.25
C ALA A 453 20.45 27.85 -2.87
N VAL A 454 19.39 27.63 -2.09
CA VAL A 454 18.02 27.90 -2.52
C VAL A 454 17.75 29.39 -2.50
N VAL A 455 17.50 29.97 -3.66
CA VAL A 455 17.21 31.41 -3.82
C VAL A 455 15.71 31.70 -3.95
N ARG A 456 14.91 30.73 -4.38
CA ARG A 456 13.44 30.79 -4.42
C ARG A 456 12.85 29.43 -4.08
N SER A 457 11.73 29.42 -3.35
CA SER A 457 10.87 28.26 -3.15
C SER A 457 9.49 28.55 -3.75
N LEU A 458 8.99 27.65 -4.56
CA LEU A 458 7.76 27.80 -5.31
C LEU A 458 6.84 26.59 -5.01
N PRO A 459 5.58 26.80 -4.62
CA PRO A 459 4.65 25.69 -4.43
C PRO A 459 4.28 25.09 -5.79
N ALA A 460 4.08 23.77 -5.82
CA ALA A 460 3.36 23.15 -6.92
C ALA A 460 1.85 23.30 -6.69
N THR A 461 1.08 23.29 -7.77
CA THR A 461 -0.39 23.34 -7.75
C THR A 461 -1.01 21.99 -8.06
N VAL A 462 -0.22 21.03 -8.53
CA VAL A 462 -0.65 19.67 -8.83
C VAL A 462 -1.05 18.93 -7.55
N ASP A 463 -2.17 18.22 -7.60
CA ASP A 463 -2.52 17.23 -6.59
C ASP A 463 -2.13 15.83 -7.07
N LEU A 464 -1.02 15.30 -6.55
CA LEU A 464 -0.50 14.00 -6.94
C LEU A 464 -1.44 12.84 -6.56
N LYS A 465 -2.36 13.02 -5.60
CA LYS A 465 -3.37 12.03 -5.21
C LYS A 465 -4.40 11.77 -6.30
N THR A 466 -4.56 12.70 -7.24
CA THR A 466 -5.50 12.56 -8.35
C THR A 466 -4.89 11.92 -9.60
N LEU A 467 -3.58 11.67 -9.59
CA LEU A 467 -2.88 11.09 -10.74
C LEU A 467 -3.00 9.56 -10.75
N VAL A 468 -4.19 9.08 -11.05
CA VAL A 468 -4.51 7.68 -11.28
C VAL A 468 -5.68 7.60 -12.27
N HIS A 469 -5.69 6.62 -13.16
CA HIS A 469 -6.80 6.34 -14.05
C HIS A 469 -7.66 5.20 -13.51
N ASP A 470 -8.96 5.32 -13.61
CA ASP A 470 -9.88 4.21 -13.36
C ASP A 470 -9.87 3.25 -14.57
N ASP A 471 -8.93 2.32 -14.55
CA ASP A 471 -8.75 1.31 -15.58
C ASP A 471 -9.34 -0.06 -15.19
N SER A 472 -10.12 -0.13 -14.13
CA SER A 472 -10.69 -1.37 -13.57
C SER A 472 -11.48 -2.23 -14.56
N SER A 473 -11.91 -1.64 -15.69
CA SER A 473 -12.61 -2.34 -16.77
C SER A 473 -11.69 -2.94 -17.84
N GLN A 474 -10.37 -2.70 -17.79
CA GLN A 474 -9.44 -3.08 -18.86
C GLN A 474 -8.49 -4.20 -18.40
N SER A 475 -8.31 -5.17 -19.29
CA SER A 475 -7.29 -6.21 -19.16
C SER A 475 -5.95 -5.66 -19.64
N ARG A 476 -5.13 -5.12 -18.74
CA ARG A 476 -3.81 -4.57 -19.06
C ARG A 476 -2.74 -5.13 -18.15
N GLU A 477 -1.57 -5.33 -18.70
CA GLU A 477 -0.35 -5.71 -17.97
C GLU A 477 0.47 -4.50 -17.51
N GLU A 478 0.13 -3.30 -18.00
CA GLU A 478 0.80 -2.04 -17.68
C GLU A 478 -0.21 -0.99 -17.25
N ALA A 479 0.09 -0.27 -16.18
CA ALA A 479 -0.69 0.88 -15.76
C ALA A 479 -0.65 1.98 -16.83
N VAL A 480 -1.80 2.59 -17.10
CA VAL A 480 -1.86 3.78 -17.95
C VAL A 480 -1.32 4.96 -17.19
N PRO A 481 -0.25 5.63 -17.66
CA PRO A 481 0.27 6.79 -16.98
C PRO A 481 -0.76 7.91 -16.88
N ALA A 482 -1.02 8.39 -15.65
CA ALA A 482 -1.86 9.54 -15.40
C ALA A 482 -0.99 10.79 -15.28
N SER A 483 -1.32 11.85 -16.01
CA SER A 483 -0.50 13.06 -16.05
C SER A 483 -1.32 14.31 -15.78
N SER A 484 -0.67 15.29 -15.16
CA SER A 484 -1.17 16.66 -15.02
C SER A 484 -0.04 17.65 -15.29
N SER A 485 -0.37 18.77 -15.92
CA SER A 485 0.58 19.83 -16.23
C SER A 485 0.23 21.11 -15.50
N GLU A 486 1.28 21.83 -15.09
CA GLU A 486 1.18 23.14 -14.47
C GLU A 486 2.23 24.10 -15.02
N SER A 487 2.01 25.41 -14.87
CA SER A 487 2.99 26.43 -15.22
C SER A 487 3.73 26.89 -13.98
N VAL A 488 5.04 26.71 -13.98
CA VAL A 488 5.92 27.22 -12.91
C VAL A 488 6.38 28.62 -13.28
N HIS A 489 6.16 29.58 -12.39
CA HIS A 489 6.52 30.98 -12.56
C HIS A 489 7.64 31.35 -11.61
N VAL A 490 8.76 31.81 -12.16
CA VAL A 490 9.95 32.23 -11.41
C VAL A 490 10.08 33.73 -11.49
N ASP A 491 9.98 34.43 -10.34
CA ASP A 491 10.27 35.84 -10.26
C ASP A 491 11.79 36.07 -10.30
N LEU A 492 12.22 36.78 -11.32
CA LEU A 492 13.63 37.13 -11.57
C LEU A 492 14.09 38.39 -10.79
N THR A 493 13.15 39.12 -10.15
CA THR A 493 13.46 40.36 -9.45
C THR A 493 14.49 40.11 -8.35
N GLY A 494 15.60 40.85 -8.40
CA GLY A 494 16.66 40.76 -7.41
C GLY A 494 17.54 39.51 -7.47
N LEU A 495 17.38 38.67 -8.50
CA LEU A 495 18.35 37.62 -8.77
C LEU A 495 19.64 38.22 -9.33
N ALA A 496 20.78 37.79 -8.83
CA ALA A 496 22.07 38.17 -9.39
C ALA A 496 22.25 37.57 -10.80
N PRO A 497 22.99 38.23 -11.71
CA PRO A 497 23.36 37.60 -12.97
C PRO A 497 24.09 36.27 -12.74
N GLY A 498 23.70 35.23 -13.44
CA GLY A 498 24.32 33.91 -13.26
C GLY A 498 23.44 32.77 -13.72
N HIS A 499 23.94 31.55 -13.49
CA HIS A 499 23.26 30.31 -13.82
C HIS A 499 22.54 29.76 -12.59
N TYR A 500 21.31 29.37 -12.78
CA TYR A 500 20.46 28.77 -11.76
C TYR A 500 19.88 27.45 -12.27
N THR A 501 19.50 26.55 -11.35
CA THR A 501 18.81 25.32 -11.67
C THR A 501 17.47 25.30 -10.97
N LEU A 502 16.39 25.08 -11.70
CA LEU A 502 15.07 24.79 -11.16
C LEU A 502 15.01 23.30 -10.84
N ARG A 503 14.70 22.98 -9.60
CA ARG A 503 14.62 21.61 -9.09
C ARG A 503 13.23 21.33 -8.53
N ALA A 504 12.73 20.10 -8.71
CA ALA A 504 11.49 19.61 -8.13
C ALA A 504 11.78 18.67 -6.96
N SER A 505 10.92 18.66 -5.96
CA SER A 505 10.90 17.67 -4.86
C SER A 505 9.47 17.38 -4.45
N VAL A 506 9.27 16.27 -3.74
CA VAL A 506 8.02 15.94 -3.06
C VAL A 506 8.38 15.62 -1.61
N ASP A 507 7.99 16.51 -0.71
CA ASP A 507 8.47 16.49 0.67
C ASP A 507 7.43 15.82 1.58
N TRP A 508 7.90 14.99 2.51
CA TRP A 508 7.07 14.32 3.51
C TRP A 508 6.46 15.30 4.51
N GLN A 509 5.15 15.21 4.72
CA GLN A 509 4.40 16.05 5.65
C GLN A 509 3.32 15.26 6.43
N GLN A 510 3.35 13.93 6.36
CA GLN A 510 2.38 13.10 7.07
C GLN A 510 2.76 12.99 8.54
N HIS A 511 1.96 13.57 9.42
CA HIS A 511 2.13 13.46 10.86
C HIS A 511 0.80 13.26 11.56
N LYS A 512 0.82 12.49 12.65
CA LYS A 512 -0.34 12.24 13.50
C LYS A 512 -0.45 13.30 14.59
N PRO A 513 -1.66 13.72 14.96
CA PRO A 513 -1.85 14.64 16.08
C PRO A 513 -1.26 14.06 17.38
N GLY A 514 -0.40 14.85 18.06
CA GLY A 514 0.20 14.44 19.33
C GLY A 514 1.12 13.22 19.23
N ALA A 515 1.79 13.04 18.09
CA ALA A 515 2.62 11.88 17.83
C ALA A 515 3.58 11.54 18.96
N SER A 516 3.53 10.31 19.45
CA SER A 516 4.44 9.79 20.48
C SER A 516 5.82 9.44 19.91
N HIS A 517 5.86 9.03 18.64
CA HIS A 517 7.06 8.82 17.85
C HIS A 517 6.81 9.40 16.47
N VAL A 518 7.69 10.29 16.04
CA VAL A 518 7.62 10.96 14.73
C VAL A 518 8.46 10.19 13.73
N VAL A 519 7.92 9.96 12.52
CA VAL A 519 8.63 9.37 11.39
C VAL A 519 8.82 10.43 10.31
N ASN A 520 10.05 10.57 9.84
CA ASN A 520 10.39 11.47 8.75
C ASN A 520 11.07 10.69 7.63
N TYR A 521 10.64 10.95 6.41
CA TYR A 521 11.29 10.43 5.22
C TYR A 521 12.04 11.54 4.47
N ALA A 522 13.12 11.17 3.80
CA ALA A 522 13.74 12.02 2.80
C ALA A 522 12.72 12.35 1.69
N PRO A 523 12.92 13.43 0.90
CA PRO A 523 12.06 13.72 -0.23
C PRO A 523 11.87 12.48 -1.11
N MET A 524 10.66 12.31 -1.64
CA MET A 524 10.22 11.14 -2.40
C MET A 524 11.20 10.79 -3.51
N ALA A 525 11.53 9.51 -3.64
CA ALA A 525 12.26 9.02 -4.81
C ALA A 525 11.31 9.00 -6.02
N LEU A 526 11.68 9.76 -7.07
CA LEU A 526 10.92 9.85 -8.31
C LEU A 526 11.44 8.86 -9.36
N ALA A 527 10.57 8.49 -10.28
CA ALA A 527 10.87 7.61 -11.40
C ALA A 527 11.64 8.33 -12.50
N ARG A 528 12.80 8.90 -12.16
CA ARG A 528 13.73 9.56 -13.08
C ARG A 528 15.13 9.65 -12.48
N ASP A 529 16.12 9.81 -13.32
CA ASP A 529 17.50 10.05 -12.91
C ASP A 529 17.76 11.48 -12.45
N GLY A 530 18.93 11.70 -11.86
CA GLY A 530 19.42 13.02 -11.49
C GLY A 530 19.04 13.50 -10.09
N ARG A 531 18.62 12.59 -9.20
CA ARG A 531 18.39 12.90 -7.79
C ARG A 531 19.70 13.36 -7.15
N ASP A 532 19.69 14.55 -6.52
CA ASP A 532 20.85 15.05 -5.80
C ASP A 532 20.90 14.59 -4.34
N GLY A 533 21.93 14.98 -3.61
CA GLY A 533 22.12 14.64 -2.20
C GLY A 533 21.05 15.21 -1.26
N SER A 534 20.28 16.20 -1.69
CA SER A 534 19.14 16.76 -0.95
C SER A 534 17.80 16.10 -1.30
N GLY A 535 17.79 15.16 -2.24
CA GLY A 535 16.59 14.46 -2.71
C GLY A 535 15.82 15.21 -3.80
N MET A 536 16.36 16.29 -4.35
CA MET A 536 15.74 17.09 -5.40
C MET A 536 16.19 16.65 -6.79
N TYR A 537 15.36 16.94 -7.80
CA TYR A 537 15.58 16.57 -9.21
C TYR A 537 15.66 17.81 -10.08
N PRO A 538 16.76 18.03 -10.84
CA PRO A 538 16.87 19.16 -11.76
C PRO A 538 15.90 18.99 -12.93
N ILE A 539 15.10 20.03 -13.23
CA ILE A 539 14.11 20.00 -14.31
C ILE A 539 14.33 21.10 -15.36
N ALA A 540 14.96 22.21 -14.98
CA ALA A 540 15.30 23.27 -15.93
C ALA A 540 16.51 24.08 -15.44
N THR A 541 17.19 24.74 -16.38
CA THR A 541 18.20 25.74 -16.11
C THR A 541 17.68 27.15 -16.41
N LEU A 542 18.17 28.12 -15.68
CA LEU A 542 17.82 29.53 -15.84
C LEU A 542 19.10 30.33 -15.92
N ASP A 543 19.26 31.09 -17.00
CA ASP A 543 20.32 32.05 -17.17
C ASP A 543 19.78 33.46 -16.95
N VAL A 544 20.28 34.15 -15.93
CA VAL A 544 19.95 35.56 -15.67
C VAL A 544 21.06 36.43 -16.27
N PRO A 545 20.77 37.17 -17.35
CA PRO A 545 21.77 38.00 -18.01
C PRO A 545 22.18 39.20 -17.15
N ARG A 546 23.36 39.74 -17.39
CA ARG A 546 23.88 40.87 -16.62
C ARG A 546 23.04 42.15 -16.77
N ASP A 547 22.26 42.25 -17.84
CA ASP A 547 21.48 43.46 -18.17
C ASP A 547 20.04 43.45 -17.66
N ALA A 548 19.55 42.31 -17.10
CA ALA A 548 18.19 42.17 -16.60
C ALA A 548 17.92 42.87 -15.25
N THR A 549 18.94 43.41 -14.60
CA THR A 549 18.87 44.03 -13.26
C THR A 549 18.73 45.54 -13.26
N THR A 550 18.71 46.20 -14.42
CA THR A 550 18.54 47.68 -14.48
C THR A 550 17.04 47.98 -14.55
N PRO A 551 16.44 48.65 -13.53
CA PRO A 551 15.07 49.16 -13.67
C PRO A 551 15.03 50.13 -14.82
N ALA A 552 14.05 49.99 -15.72
CA ALA A 552 13.82 51.01 -16.77
C ALA A 552 13.61 52.36 -16.10
N HIS A 553 14.63 53.22 -16.13
CA HIS A 553 14.44 54.61 -15.79
C HIS A 553 13.49 55.21 -16.85
N ASN A 554 12.25 55.46 -16.45
CA ASN A 554 11.33 56.28 -17.21
C ASN A 554 11.98 57.61 -17.52
N ARG A 555 12.23 57.86 -18.79
CA ARG A 555 12.43 59.18 -19.34
C ARG A 555 11.11 59.74 -19.84
#